data_6eba717c05d82c7f97a8d0e9cceea423
#
_entry.id   6eba717c05d82c7f97a8d0e9cceea423
#
_cell.length_a   1.000
_cell.length_b   1.000
_cell.length_c   1.000
_cell.angle_alpha   90.00
_cell.angle_beta   90.00
_cell.angle_gamma   90.00
#
_symmetry.space_group_name_H-M   'P 1'
#
loop_
_entity.id
_entity.type
_entity.pdbx_description
1 polymer ?
#
loop_
_entity_poly.entity_id
_entity_poly.type
_entity_poly.pdbx_seq_one_letter_code
_entity_poly.pdbx_strand_id
1 'polypeptide(L)'
;MKKRQNIVFFFSDQQRADTLGCHGQPLPVTPRLDAFAREDGTDFALACTPQPVCGPARAMLQTGRYPTQTGCYRNAFSLPLNEKTLARCLRQAGYEVGYVGKWHLASDETENHYETAPVPLERRGGYEGYWMAADVLEFTSHGYGGYIYDRDGNKYEFDGYRTDCITDCGVRFIEEYQGERPFFLMISHIEPHHQNDRGDYEGPEGSRERFGNFTPPKDLEPGKGDWERFYPDYLGCCNALDANFGRVLDALKKKGIYDQTMVIYASDHGCHFRTRMDEVAEGGYDDYKRNSFEGTIRVPLLIKGDGFARGKREEKLVSLLDVPATILSAAGLDPKSLGFLGRPLQEAGSPDWEEAVYIQISESFVGRALRTHRYKYVVWDPGKNPWTESGSSVYREKYLFDLEKDPLEKNNLLEGTVDGELRRRLREKLLKKAAEAGEQFAVEDYYRQ
;
A
#
# COMPACT_ATOMS: atom_id res chain seq x y z
N MET A 1 -20.17 -1.74 27.60
CA MET A 1 -19.47 -1.33 26.35
C MET A 1 -18.49 -2.43 26.00
N LYS A 2 -18.43 -2.86 24.72
CA LYS A 2 -17.45 -3.83 24.23
C LYS A 2 -16.04 -3.23 24.45
N LYS A 3 -15.08 -4.03 24.97
CA LYS A 3 -13.71 -3.57 25.18
C LYS A 3 -13.11 -3.29 23.78
N ARG A 4 -12.51 -2.11 23.59
CA ARG A 4 -11.84 -1.76 22.34
C ARG A 4 -10.64 -2.65 22.11
N GLN A 5 -10.43 -3.12 20.88
CA GLN A 5 -9.29 -3.96 20.52
C GLN A 5 -8.00 -3.13 20.43
N ASN A 6 -6.87 -3.75 20.73
CA ASN A 6 -5.59 -3.26 20.24
C ASN A 6 -5.55 -3.42 18.71
N ILE A 7 -4.70 -2.67 18.03
CA ILE A 7 -4.58 -2.72 16.60
C ILE A 7 -3.09 -2.76 16.23
N VAL A 8 -2.67 -3.76 15.46
CA VAL A 8 -1.34 -3.85 14.86
C VAL A 8 -1.49 -3.83 13.35
N PHE A 9 -0.85 -2.89 12.70
CA PHE A 9 -0.79 -2.79 11.24
C PHE A 9 0.64 -3.07 10.78
N PHE A 10 0.89 -4.27 10.24
CA PHE A 10 2.13 -4.67 9.61
C PHE A 10 2.08 -4.33 8.14
N PHE A 11 2.97 -3.48 7.67
CA PHE A 11 2.90 -2.85 6.37
C PHE A 11 4.20 -3.01 5.60
N SER A 12 4.11 -3.51 4.36
CA SER A 12 5.22 -3.66 3.43
C SER A 12 5.18 -2.59 2.33
N ASP A 13 6.27 -2.44 1.59
CA ASP A 13 6.42 -1.49 0.48
C ASP A 13 6.74 -2.26 -0.81
N GLN A 14 5.96 -2.03 -1.85
CA GLN A 14 6.17 -2.61 -3.19
C GLN A 14 5.93 -4.13 -3.29
N GLN A 15 5.12 -4.72 -2.40
CA GLN A 15 4.85 -6.15 -2.43
C GLN A 15 3.66 -6.50 -3.32
N ARG A 16 3.89 -7.34 -4.33
CA ARG A 16 2.85 -7.92 -5.20
C ARG A 16 1.96 -8.88 -4.42
N ALA A 17 0.66 -8.89 -4.72
CA ALA A 17 -0.28 -9.83 -4.12
C ALA A 17 0.07 -11.29 -4.41
N ASP A 18 0.58 -11.59 -5.60
CA ASP A 18 0.92 -12.95 -6.06
C ASP A 18 2.20 -13.52 -5.45
N THR A 19 2.85 -12.83 -4.52
CA THR A 19 3.92 -13.39 -3.68
C THR A 19 3.42 -14.26 -2.53
N LEU A 20 2.12 -14.19 -2.21
CA LEU A 20 1.51 -15.01 -1.16
C LEU A 20 1.15 -16.40 -1.72
N GLY A 21 1.38 -17.45 -0.93
CA GLY A 21 0.98 -18.82 -1.29
C GLY A 21 -0.55 -18.96 -1.44
N CYS A 22 -1.34 -18.28 -0.58
CA CYS A 22 -2.79 -18.22 -0.70
C CYS A 22 -3.28 -17.47 -1.96
N HIS A 23 -2.41 -16.74 -2.64
CA HIS A 23 -2.69 -16.08 -3.92
C HIS A 23 -2.00 -16.77 -5.11
N GLY A 24 -1.41 -17.95 -4.91
CA GLY A 24 -0.92 -18.81 -5.97
C GLY A 24 0.61 -18.85 -6.15
N GLN A 25 1.39 -18.28 -5.24
CA GLN A 25 2.85 -18.47 -5.22
C GLN A 25 3.18 -19.95 -4.94
N PRO A 26 3.85 -20.65 -5.88
CA PRO A 26 4.09 -22.08 -5.71
C PRO A 26 5.22 -22.41 -4.72
N LEU A 27 6.16 -21.49 -4.50
CA LEU A 27 7.23 -21.65 -3.54
C LEU A 27 6.77 -21.26 -2.12
N PRO A 28 7.34 -21.83 -1.06
CA PRO A 28 6.98 -21.50 0.32
C PRO A 28 7.57 -20.15 0.76
N VAL A 29 7.14 -19.08 0.08
CA VAL A 29 7.59 -17.72 0.35
C VAL A 29 6.93 -17.16 1.61
N THR A 30 5.63 -17.41 1.79
CA THR A 30 4.82 -16.78 2.85
C THR A 30 4.07 -17.77 3.74
N PRO A 31 4.73 -18.80 4.32
CA PRO A 31 4.04 -19.85 5.07
C PRO A 31 3.31 -19.34 6.33
N ARG A 32 3.77 -18.27 6.97
CA ARG A 32 3.13 -17.69 8.18
C ARG A 32 1.89 -16.87 7.79
N LEU A 33 1.96 -16.07 6.71
CA LEU A 33 0.82 -15.34 6.16
C LEU A 33 -0.25 -16.30 5.61
N ASP A 34 0.17 -17.37 4.93
CA ASP A 34 -0.74 -18.39 4.40
C ASP A 34 -1.46 -19.13 5.53
N ALA A 35 -0.76 -19.44 6.61
CA ALA A 35 -1.37 -20.01 7.80
C ALA A 35 -2.34 -19.02 8.45
N PHE A 36 -1.95 -17.75 8.59
CA PHE A 36 -2.80 -16.68 9.12
C PHE A 36 -4.07 -16.49 8.29
N ALA A 37 -3.95 -16.47 6.94
CA ALA A 37 -5.10 -16.39 6.04
C ALA A 37 -6.06 -17.56 6.18
N ARG A 38 -5.52 -18.80 6.31
CA ARG A 38 -6.29 -20.03 6.40
C ARG A 38 -6.96 -20.23 7.76
N GLU A 39 -6.37 -19.76 8.85
CA GLU A 39 -6.74 -20.14 10.22
C GLU A 39 -7.37 -18.98 11.01
N ASP A 40 -6.88 -17.78 10.86
CA ASP A 40 -7.19 -16.66 11.75
C ASP A 40 -7.77 -15.43 11.06
N GLY A 41 -7.32 -15.12 9.86
CA GLY A 41 -7.66 -13.90 9.14
C GLY A 41 -8.74 -14.06 8.07
N THR A 42 -9.24 -12.92 7.60
CA THR A 42 -9.93 -12.79 6.31
C THR A 42 -8.91 -12.35 5.27
N ASP A 43 -8.78 -13.10 4.17
CA ASP A 43 -7.96 -12.78 2.99
C ASP A 43 -8.82 -12.02 1.97
N PHE A 44 -8.47 -10.77 1.69
CA PHE A 44 -9.11 -9.96 0.64
C PHE A 44 -8.39 -10.18 -0.69
N ALA A 45 -8.90 -11.12 -1.50
CA ALA A 45 -8.25 -11.56 -2.73
C ALA A 45 -8.08 -10.47 -3.79
N LEU A 46 -8.93 -9.46 -3.79
CA LEU A 46 -8.95 -8.35 -4.76
C LEU A 46 -8.80 -6.99 -4.05
N ALA A 47 -7.77 -6.84 -3.23
CA ALA A 47 -7.42 -5.55 -2.66
C ALA A 47 -6.54 -4.75 -3.62
N CYS A 48 -6.91 -3.50 -3.88
CA CYS A 48 -6.20 -2.62 -4.80
C CYS A 48 -5.80 -1.30 -4.13
N THR A 49 -4.58 -0.84 -4.43
CA THR A 49 -4.17 0.51 -4.06
C THR A 49 -4.80 1.54 -5.00
N PRO A 50 -5.37 2.64 -4.48
CA PRO A 50 -5.87 3.74 -5.30
C PRO A 50 -4.78 4.73 -5.73
N GLN A 51 -3.53 4.52 -5.29
CA GLN A 51 -2.39 5.33 -5.70
C GLN A 51 -1.10 4.49 -5.63
N PRO A 52 -0.56 4.03 -6.76
CA PRO A 52 0.58 3.12 -6.78
C PRO A 52 1.94 3.85 -6.67
N VAL A 53 2.09 4.68 -5.63
CA VAL A 53 3.32 5.41 -5.29
C VAL A 53 3.43 5.51 -3.76
N CYS A 54 4.61 5.27 -3.19
CA CYS A 54 4.81 5.09 -1.74
C CYS A 54 4.31 6.27 -0.89
N GLY A 55 4.83 7.49 -1.12
CA GLY A 55 4.43 8.68 -0.35
C GLY A 55 2.92 8.96 -0.44
N PRO A 56 2.35 9.07 -1.65
CA PRO A 56 0.91 9.24 -1.85
C PRO A 56 0.04 8.15 -1.21
N ALA A 57 0.41 6.86 -1.36
CA ALA A 57 -0.33 5.76 -0.72
C ALA A 57 -0.28 5.85 0.81
N ARG A 58 0.88 6.24 1.37
CA ARG A 58 1.05 6.46 2.82
C ARG A 58 0.24 7.67 3.31
N ALA A 59 0.23 8.78 2.56
CA ALA A 59 -0.60 9.95 2.87
C ALA A 59 -2.09 9.57 2.90
N MET A 60 -2.54 8.79 1.91
CA MET A 60 -3.91 8.26 1.84
C MET A 60 -4.24 7.37 3.06
N LEU A 61 -3.36 6.45 3.44
CA LEU A 61 -3.56 5.59 4.61
C LEU A 61 -3.63 6.40 5.92
N GLN A 62 -2.87 7.49 6.02
CA GLN A 62 -2.91 8.33 7.22
C GLN A 62 -4.14 9.23 7.27
N THR A 63 -4.69 9.65 6.14
CA THR A 63 -5.76 10.67 6.08
C THR A 63 -7.13 10.13 5.69
N GLY A 64 -7.19 8.92 5.08
CA GLY A 64 -8.42 8.38 4.48
C GLY A 64 -8.93 9.21 3.30
N ARG A 65 -8.06 10.01 2.65
CA ARG A 65 -8.38 10.91 1.55
C ARG A 65 -7.46 10.64 0.37
N TYR A 66 -7.94 10.95 -0.83
CA TYR A 66 -7.14 10.81 -2.03
C TYR A 66 -5.94 11.79 -2.03
N PRO A 67 -4.78 11.40 -2.61
CA PRO A 67 -3.57 12.22 -2.62
C PRO A 67 -3.75 13.62 -3.22
N THR A 68 -4.58 13.78 -4.25
CA THR A 68 -4.90 15.10 -4.81
C THR A 68 -5.61 16.03 -3.84
N GLN A 69 -6.36 15.50 -2.86
CA GLN A 69 -7.05 16.27 -1.84
C GLN A 69 -6.12 16.74 -0.72
N THR A 70 -5.03 16.02 -0.47
CA THR A 70 -4.03 16.36 0.55
C THR A 70 -2.84 17.13 -0.02
N GLY A 71 -2.70 17.18 -1.35
CA GLY A 71 -1.53 17.71 -2.03
C GLY A 71 -0.37 16.73 -2.18
N CYS A 72 -0.40 15.57 -1.48
CA CYS A 72 0.66 14.56 -1.53
C CYS A 72 0.46 13.59 -2.72
N TYR A 73 0.36 14.10 -3.95
CA TYR A 73 0.05 13.30 -5.13
C TYR A 73 1.25 12.62 -5.77
N ARG A 74 2.47 12.91 -5.33
CA ARG A 74 3.73 12.25 -5.73
C ARG A 74 4.69 12.15 -4.56
N ASN A 75 5.76 11.40 -4.71
CA ASN A 75 6.88 11.43 -3.77
C ASN A 75 7.47 12.84 -3.68
N ALA A 76 8.21 13.11 -2.62
CA ALA A 76 8.79 14.41 -2.33
C ALA A 76 7.77 15.55 -2.12
N PHE A 77 6.58 15.18 -1.63
CA PHE A 77 5.63 16.09 -1.00
C PHE A 77 5.34 15.68 0.43
N SER A 78 5.62 16.57 1.37
CA SER A 78 5.36 16.33 2.79
C SER A 78 3.87 16.40 3.12
N LEU A 79 3.43 15.62 4.11
CA LEU A 79 2.05 15.68 4.60
C LEU A 79 1.80 17.04 5.28
N PRO A 80 0.73 17.78 4.92
CA PRO A 80 0.41 19.04 5.57
C PRO A 80 0.19 18.87 7.08
N LEU A 81 0.75 19.80 7.87
CA LEU A 81 0.75 19.72 9.34
C LEU A 81 -0.65 19.65 9.97
N ASN A 82 -1.64 20.27 9.32
CA ASN A 82 -3.00 20.39 9.84
C ASN A 82 -3.93 19.26 9.39
N GLU A 83 -3.42 18.26 8.66
CA GLU A 83 -4.25 17.14 8.22
C GLU A 83 -4.78 16.33 9.41
N LYS A 84 -6.05 15.95 9.30
CA LYS A 84 -6.68 15.02 10.22
C LYS A 84 -6.20 13.61 9.88
N THR A 85 -5.31 13.08 10.71
CA THR A 85 -4.72 11.77 10.48
C THR A 85 -5.37 10.68 11.33
N LEU A 86 -5.18 9.44 10.90
CA LEU A 86 -5.60 8.23 11.61
C LEU A 86 -5.09 8.24 13.06
N ALA A 87 -3.79 8.50 13.26
CA ALA A 87 -3.18 8.54 14.60
C ALA A 87 -3.79 9.63 15.50
N ARG A 88 -4.04 10.84 14.97
CA ARG A 88 -4.69 11.92 15.72
C ARG A 88 -6.12 11.53 16.15
N CYS A 89 -6.90 10.92 15.25
CA CYS A 89 -8.25 10.45 15.56
C CYS A 89 -8.22 9.35 16.65
N LEU A 90 -7.32 8.38 16.54
CA LEU A 90 -7.18 7.29 17.51
C LEU A 90 -6.72 7.80 18.89
N ARG A 91 -5.79 8.77 18.93
CA ARG A 91 -5.38 9.40 20.20
C ARG A 91 -6.53 10.12 20.89
N GLN A 92 -7.33 10.88 20.14
CA GLN A 92 -8.52 11.54 20.66
C GLN A 92 -9.55 10.51 21.20
N ALA A 93 -9.58 9.31 20.62
CA ALA A 93 -10.38 8.20 21.10
C ALA A 93 -9.74 7.45 22.28
N GLY A 94 -8.57 7.86 22.78
CA GLY A 94 -7.90 7.31 23.94
C GLY A 94 -6.98 6.14 23.65
N TYR A 95 -6.56 5.94 22.40
CA TYR A 95 -5.52 4.98 22.05
C TYR A 95 -4.12 5.51 22.34
N GLU A 96 -3.22 4.62 22.76
CA GLU A 96 -1.79 4.86 22.62
C GLU A 96 -1.39 4.56 21.17
N VAL A 97 -0.58 5.44 20.55
CA VAL A 97 -0.19 5.27 19.14
C VAL A 97 1.31 5.12 18.99
N GLY A 98 1.75 4.11 18.25
CA GLY A 98 3.15 3.83 17.96
C GLY A 98 3.41 3.68 16.47
N TYR A 99 4.60 4.10 16.04
CA TYR A 99 5.08 3.97 14.67
C TYR A 99 6.50 3.44 14.63
N VAL A 100 6.77 2.48 13.73
CA VAL A 100 8.09 1.89 13.54
C VAL A 100 8.39 1.80 12.05
N GLY A 101 9.61 2.16 11.63
CA GLY A 101 10.14 1.96 10.29
C GLY A 101 9.99 3.14 9.34
N LYS A 102 9.57 2.92 8.08
CA LYS A 102 9.52 3.95 7.02
C LYS A 102 8.31 4.85 7.16
N TRP A 103 8.53 6.17 7.33
CA TRP A 103 7.46 7.18 7.39
C TRP A 103 7.10 7.75 6.02
N HIS A 104 8.05 8.35 5.32
CA HIS A 104 7.99 8.88 3.95
C HIS A 104 6.94 9.98 3.73
N LEU A 105 6.71 10.83 4.75
CA LEU A 105 5.71 11.90 4.71
C LEU A 105 6.21 13.21 5.35
N ALA A 106 7.48 13.30 5.72
CA ALA A 106 8.03 14.51 6.36
C ALA A 106 8.84 15.38 5.41
N SER A 107 9.57 14.77 4.46
CA SER A 107 10.43 15.50 3.51
C SER A 107 9.69 15.97 2.27
N ASP A 108 10.15 17.08 1.70
CA ASP A 108 9.74 17.60 0.40
C ASP A 108 10.91 18.21 -0.37
N GLU A 109 10.69 18.61 -1.62
CA GLU A 109 11.74 19.18 -2.49
C GLU A 109 12.12 20.61 -2.14
N THR A 110 11.44 21.27 -1.20
CA THR A 110 11.56 22.71 -1.00
C THR A 110 12.23 23.09 0.32
N GLU A 111 11.60 22.76 1.44
CA GLU A 111 12.01 23.28 2.75
C GLU A 111 12.26 22.19 3.80
N ASN A 112 11.70 20.99 3.58
CA ASN A 112 11.68 19.94 4.59
C ASN A 112 12.61 18.79 4.19
N HIS A 113 13.79 18.73 4.79
CA HIS A 113 14.86 17.78 4.48
C HIS A 113 15.11 16.86 5.67
N TYR A 114 14.26 15.84 5.85
CA TYR A 114 14.36 14.87 6.93
C TYR A 114 14.71 13.45 6.41
N GLU A 115 15.19 13.34 5.18
CA GLU A 115 15.51 12.07 4.54
C GLU A 115 16.52 11.25 5.37
N THR A 116 17.49 11.93 5.97
CA THR A 116 18.54 11.34 6.82
C THR A 116 18.60 11.97 8.21
N ALA A 117 17.64 12.81 8.56
CA ALA A 117 17.53 13.51 9.85
C ALA A 117 16.32 13.01 10.65
N PRO A 118 16.27 13.25 11.98
CA PRO A 118 15.12 12.88 12.79
C PRO A 118 13.88 13.67 12.37
N VAL A 119 12.77 12.99 12.15
CA VAL A 119 11.48 13.63 11.86
C VAL A 119 11.00 14.41 13.09
N PRO A 120 10.73 15.71 13.00
CA PRO A 120 10.26 16.49 14.16
C PRO A 120 8.82 16.10 14.54
N LEU A 121 8.47 16.32 15.80
CA LEU A 121 7.23 15.81 16.40
C LEU A 121 5.97 16.25 15.63
N GLU A 122 5.90 17.49 15.19
CA GLU A 122 4.79 18.07 14.44
C GLU A 122 4.56 17.40 13.07
N ARG A 123 5.61 16.79 12.49
CA ARG A 123 5.56 16.11 11.18
C ARG A 123 5.31 14.59 11.28
N ARG A 124 5.16 14.06 12.50
CA ARG A 124 4.87 12.63 12.72
C ARG A 124 3.37 12.28 12.59
N GLY A 125 2.55 13.17 12.07
CA GLY A 125 1.12 12.92 11.83
C GLY A 125 0.31 12.53 13.08
N GLY A 126 0.79 12.84 14.31
CA GLY A 126 0.15 12.50 15.57
C GLY A 126 0.71 11.29 16.30
N TYR A 127 1.73 10.61 15.76
CA TYR A 127 2.48 9.55 16.46
C TYR A 127 3.45 10.14 17.46
N GLU A 128 2.93 10.55 18.63
CA GLU A 128 3.68 11.24 19.67
C GLU A 128 4.13 10.31 20.81
N GLY A 129 3.59 9.09 20.85
CA GLY A 129 3.91 8.08 21.85
C GLY A 129 5.22 7.34 21.52
N TYR A 130 5.11 6.12 21.02
CA TYR A 130 6.25 5.32 20.58
C TYR A 130 6.62 5.66 19.12
N TRP A 131 7.88 6.01 18.90
CA TRP A 131 8.42 6.35 17.60
C TRP A 131 9.82 5.76 17.45
N MET A 132 10.00 4.89 16.44
CA MET A 132 11.28 4.29 16.05
C MET A 132 11.33 4.25 14.53
N ALA A 133 11.65 5.39 13.86
CA ALA A 133 11.46 5.52 12.43
C ALA A 133 12.47 6.46 11.74
N ALA A 134 12.57 6.31 10.42
CA ALA A 134 13.20 7.26 9.53
C ALA A 134 12.18 7.70 8.47
N ASP A 135 12.35 8.91 7.92
CA ASP A 135 11.45 9.39 6.87
C ASP A 135 11.64 8.56 5.59
N VAL A 136 12.79 8.66 4.95
CA VAL A 136 13.14 7.81 3.81
C VAL A 136 14.12 6.74 4.30
N LEU A 137 13.55 5.61 4.76
CA LEU A 137 14.34 4.53 5.37
C LEU A 137 15.43 3.97 4.45
N GLU A 138 15.24 4.08 3.14
CA GLU A 138 16.21 3.73 2.11
C GLU A 138 17.53 4.53 2.24
N PHE A 139 17.48 5.80 2.67
CA PHE A 139 18.66 6.66 2.78
C PHE A 139 19.40 6.50 4.11
N THR A 140 18.78 5.84 5.08
CA THR A 140 19.38 5.60 6.40
C THR A 140 19.81 4.17 6.63
N SER A 141 19.50 3.26 5.68
CA SER A 141 19.79 1.83 5.85
C SER A 141 19.82 1.08 4.52
N HIS A 142 20.44 -0.09 4.57
CA HIS A 142 20.49 -1.09 3.51
C HIS A 142 19.92 -2.42 4.03
N GLY A 143 19.96 -3.45 3.23
CA GLY A 143 19.49 -4.79 3.63
C GLY A 143 20.11 -5.24 4.96
N TYR A 144 21.41 -4.96 5.14
CA TYR A 144 22.12 -5.15 6.41
C TYR A 144 22.71 -3.83 6.89
N GLY A 145 22.39 -3.47 8.11
CA GLY A 145 22.90 -2.28 8.78
C GLY A 145 22.21 -0.97 8.39
N GLY A 146 22.30 -0.04 9.31
CA GLY A 146 21.73 1.30 9.18
C GLY A 146 21.30 1.89 10.50
N TYR A 147 20.41 2.86 10.43
CA TYR A 147 19.86 3.50 11.62
C TYR A 147 18.45 4.04 11.38
N ILE A 148 17.72 4.16 12.48
CA ILE A 148 16.46 4.91 12.59
C ILE A 148 16.56 5.88 13.77
N TYR A 149 15.56 6.67 13.97
CA TYR A 149 15.52 7.63 15.08
C TYR A 149 14.44 7.27 16.09
N ASP A 150 14.77 7.41 17.37
CA ASP A 150 13.81 7.29 18.45
C ASP A 150 12.91 8.53 18.58
N ARG A 151 12.03 8.51 19.58
CA ARG A 151 11.11 9.62 19.86
C ARG A 151 11.84 10.96 20.12
N ASP A 152 12.99 10.91 20.76
CA ASP A 152 13.76 12.09 21.19
C ASP A 152 14.77 12.55 20.12
N GLY A 153 14.81 11.84 18.98
CA GLY A 153 15.69 12.15 17.85
C GLY A 153 17.08 11.52 17.98
N ASN A 154 17.29 10.59 18.92
CA ASN A 154 18.55 9.87 19.01
C ASN A 154 18.61 8.78 17.95
N LYS A 155 19.80 8.57 17.39
CA LYS A 155 20.05 7.45 16.47
C LYS A 155 19.99 6.11 17.19
N TYR A 156 19.24 5.18 16.60
CA TYR A 156 19.24 3.77 16.96
C TYR A 156 19.88 3.00 15.81
N GLU A 157 21.13 2.65 15.95
CA GLU A 157 21.91 1.91 14.96
C GLU A 157 21.64 0.41 15.03
N PHE A 158 21.73 -0.28 13.90
CA PHE A 158 21.60 -1.73 13.79
C PHE A 158 22.53 -2.25 12.69
N ASP A 159 22.99 -3.50 12.82
CA ASP A 159 23.88 -4.20 11.89
C ASP A 159 23.30 -5.51 11.33
N GLY A 160 22.15 -5.94 11.84
CA GLY A 160 21.40 -7.09 11.36
C GLY A 160 20.59 -6.81 10.08
N TYR A 161 19.85 -7.83 9.60
CA TYR A 161 18.95 -7.66 8.48
C TYR A 161 17.82 -6.67 8.84
N ARG A 162 17.62 -5.65 8.00
CA ARG A 162 16.78 -4.48 8.29
C ARG A 162 15.36 -4.87 8.71
N THR A 163 14.72 -5.83 8.02
CA THR A 163 13.37 -6.29 8.37
C THR A 163 13.30 -6.84 9.78
N ASP A 164 14.34 -7.60 10.22
CA ASP A 164 14.41 -8.15 11.58
C ASP A 164 14.53 -7.04 12.61
N CYS A 165 15.44 -6.09 12.37
CA CYS A 165 15.72 -4.98 13.30
C CYS A 165 14.54 -4.03 13.46
N ILE A 166 13.81 -3.74 12.37
CA ILE A 166 12.57 -2.95 12.42
C ILE A 166 11.48 -3.72 13.19
N THR A 167 11.35 -5.01 12.95
CA THR A 167 10.39 -5.85 13.68
C THR A 167 10.72 -5.94 15.17
N ASP A 168 12.00 -6.00 15.54
CA ASP A 168 12.44 -6.01 16.96
C ASP A 168 11.92 -4.79 17.71
N CYS A 169 11.92 -3.61 17.09
CA CYS A 169 11.34 -2.41 17.70
C CYS A 169 9.82 -2.55 17.91
N GLY A 170 9.10 -3.15 16.96
CA GLY A 170 7.65 -3.41 17.10
C GLY A 170 7.34 -4.46 18.17
N VAL A 171 8.10 -5.56 18.19
CA VAL A 171 7.97 -6.62 19.20
C VAL A 171 8.28 -6.08 20.60
N ARG A 172 9.35 -5.30 20.74
CA ARG A 172 9.69 -4.63 22.01
C ARG A 172 8.54 -3.77 22.53
N PHE A 173 7.92 -2.93 21.66
CA PHE A 173 6.73 -2.18 22.06
C PHE A 173 5.63 -3.10 22.59
N ILE A 174 5.31 -4.17 21.87
CA ILE A 174 4.27 -5.12 22.29
C ILE A 174 4.61 -5.75 23.65
N GLU A 175 5.83 -6.24 23.84
CA GLU A 175 6.27 -6.91 25.07
C GLU A 175 6.31 -5.95 26.28
N GLU A 176 6.79 -4.73 26.10
CA GLU A 176 6.95 -3.73 27.15
C GLU A 176 5.68 -2.95 27.47
N TYR A 177 4.68 -2.94 26.59
CA TYR A 177 3.45 -2.18 26.80
C TYR A 177 2.68 -2.65 28.03
N GLN A 178 2.53 -1.79 29.04
CA GLN A 178 1.85 -2.04 30.32
C GLN A 178 0.62 -1.13 30.50
N GLY A 179 0.26 -0.35 29.45
CA GLY A 179 -0.86 0.59 29.55
C GLY A 179 -2.21 -0.12 29.64
N GLU A 180 -3.17 0.52 30.31
CA GLU A 180 -4.56 0.07 30.37
C GLU A 180 -5.39 0.46 29.14
N ARG A 181 -4.90 1.44 28.38
CA ARG A 181 -5.54 1.92 27.15
C ARG A 181 -5.29 0.94 26.00
N PRO A 182 -6.18 0.83 25.01
CA PRO A 182 -5.84 0.13 23.78
C PRO A 182 -4.74 0.86 23.03
N PHE A 183 -3.94 0.14 22.25
CA PHE A 183 -2.90 0.72 21.41
C PHE A 183 -3.17 0.50 19.90
N PHE A 184 -2.64 1.41 19.10
CA PHE A 184 -2.45 1.26 17.65
C PHE A 184 -0.96 1.32 17.34
N LEU A 185 -0.42 0.25 16.79
CA LEU A 185 0.98 0.14 16.37
C LEU A 185 1.05 -0.08 14.86
N MET A 186 1.71 0.82 14.14
CA MET A 186 2.06 0.62 12.74
C MET A 186 3.53 0.22 12.63
N ILE A 187 3.80 -0.95 12.03
CA ILE A 187 5.15 -1.45 11.73
C ILE A 187 5.30 -1.43 10.22
N SER A 188 6.07 -0.48 9.72
CA SER A 188 6.16 -0.12 8.31
C SER A 188 7.55 -0.47 7.77
N HIS A 189 7.63 -1.58 7.07
CA HIS A 189 8.85 -2.03 6.41
C HIS A 189 9.06 -1.32 5.06
N ILE A 190 10.30 -1.33 4.58
CA ILE A 190 10.61 -0.92 3.22
C ILE A 190 10.67 -2.12 2.29
N GLU A 191 10.94 -3.31 2.79
CA GLU A 191 10.95 -4.52 1.97
C GLU A 191 9.54 -4.81 1.40
N PRO A 192 9.49 -5.39 0.19
CA PRO A 192 10.56 -5.77 -0.74
C PRO A 192 10.96 -4.67 -1.75
N HIS A 193 10.88 -3.38 -1.39
CA HIS A 193 11.23 -2.26 -2.27
C HIS A 193 12.66 -2.36 -2.81
N HIS A 194 12.84 -1.97 -4.07
CA HIS A 194 14.15 -1.86 -4.71
C HIS A 194 15.02 -0.82 -3.99
N GLN A 195 16.28 -1.16 -3.73
CA GLN A 195 17.26 -0.24 -3.15
C GLN A 195 17.89 0.60 -4.27
N ASN A 196 17.39 1.83 -4.47
CA ASN A 196 17.69 2.62 -5.67
C ASN A 196 19.15 3.03 -5.79
N ASP A 197 19.81 3.39 -4.68
CA ASP A 197 21.21 3.80 -4.66
C ASP A 197 22.18 2.67 -5.01
N ARG A 198 21.77 1.40 -4.86
CA ARG A 198 22.51 0.21 -5.22
C ARG A 198 22.06 -0.47 -6.50
N GLY A 199 20.89 -0.10 -7.02
CA GLY A 199 20.31 -0.71 -8.19
C GLY A 199 20.03 -2.21 -8.01
N ASP A 200 19.58 -2.62 -6.81
CA ASP A 200 19.36 -4.03 -6.45
C ASP A 200 18.18 -4.22 -5.50
N TYR A 201 17.70 -5.47 -5.38
CA TYR A 201 16.85 -5.92 -4.29
C TYR A 201 17.73 -6.62 -3.26
N GLU A 202 17.75 -6.12 -2.04
CA GLU A 202 18.61 -6.62 -0.99
C GLU A 202 17.91 -7.72 -0.16
N GLY A 203 17.67 -8.88 -0.77
CA GLY A 203 17.17 -10.07 -0.08
C GLY A 203 18.14 -10.59 0.99
N PRO A 204 17.67 -11.31 2.02
CA PRO A 204 18.55 -11.98 2.97
C PRO A 204 19.54 -12.91 2.26
N GLU A 205 20.72 -13.13 2.88
CA GLU A 205 21.69 -14.10 2.39
C GLU A 205 21.06 -15.46 2.07
N GLY A 206 21.42 -16.08 0.94
CA GLY A 206 20.86 -17.33 0.48
C GLY A 206 19.52 -17.22 -0.27
N SER A 207 18.99 -16.01 -0.51
CA SER A 207 17.73 -15.82 -1.22
C SER A 207 17.75 -16.37 -2.64
N ARG A 208 18.85 -16.16 -3.37
CA ARG A 208 19.02 -16.63 -4.76
C ARG A 208 19.06 -18.15 -4.86
N GLU A 209 19.73 -18.80 -3.93
CA GLU A 209 19.79 -20.25 -3.84
C GLU A 209 18.43 -20.84 -3.48
N ARG A 210 17.73 -20.21 -2.53
CA ARG A 210 16.44 -20.70 -2.03
C ARG A 210 15.31 -20.53 -3.01
N PHE A 211 15.27 -19.41 -3.72
CA PHE A 211 14.16 -19.02 -4.59
C PHE A 211 14.52 -19.02 -6.09
N GLY A 212 15.70 -19.51 -6.48
CA GLY A 212 16.15 -19.54 -7.88
C GLY A 212 15.31 -20.40 -8.82
N ASN A 213 14.58 -21.39 -8.30
CA ASN A 213 13.65 -22.23 -9.08
C ASN A 213 12.23 -21.64 -9.14
N PHE A 214 12.10 -20.34 -9.12
CA PHE A 214 10.79 -19.68 -9.14
C PHE A 214 10.07 -19.86 -10.49
N THR A 215 8.74 -19.80 -10.44
CA THR A 215 7.89 -19.63 -11.61
C THR A 215 7.52 -18.16 -11.71
N PRO A 216 7.87 -17.46 -12.80
CA PRO A 216 7.57 -16.03 -12.91
C PRO A 216 6.05 -15.80 -12.97
N PRO A 217 5.57 -14.70 -12.38
CA PRO A 217 4.23 -14.20 -12.64
C PRO A 217 3.98 -14.04 -14.14
N LYS A 218 2.79 -14.40 -14.59
CA LYS A 218 2.47 -14.48 -16.04
C LYS A 218 2.50 -13.12 -16.77
N ASP A 219 2.41 -12.02 -16.04
CA ASP A 219 2.51 -10.65 -16.54
C ASP A 219 3.96 -10.18 -16.72
N LEU A 220 4.93 -10.90 -16.16
CA LEU A 220 6.36 -10.65 -16.31
C LEU A 220 6.89 -11.41 -17.54
N GLU A 221 6.91 -10.74 -18.70
CA GLU A 221 7.31 -11.36 -19.96
C GLU A 221 8.82 -11.58 -20.03
N PRO A 222 9.29 -12.76 -20.51
CA PRO A 222 10.72 -13.02 -20.73
C PRO A 222 11.37 -11.97 -21.62
N GLY A 223 12.55 -11.51 -21.23
CA GLY A 223 13.32 -10.50 -21.96
C GLY A 223 12.78 -9.05 -21.81
N LYS A 224 11.74 -8.82 -21.00
CA LYS A 224 11.27 -7.48 -20.66
C LYS A 224 11.55 -7.17 -19.20
N GLY A 225 12.05 -5.96 -18.93
CA GLY A 225 12.37 -5.51 -17.57
C GLY A 225 13.61 -6.21 -16.99
N ASP A 226 13.61 -6.36 -15.66
CA ASP A 226 14.77 -6.86 -14.93
C ASP A 226 14.44 -7.96 -13.90
N TRP A 227 13.23 -8.48 -13.93
CA TRP A 227 12.72 -9.49 -12.99
C TRP A 227 13.52 -10.79 -13.00
N GLU A 228 14.06 -11.21 -14.15
CA GLU A 228 14.87 -12.45 -14.27
C GLU A 228 16.07 -12.40 -13.34
N ARG A 229 16.65 -11.20 -13.18
CA ARG A 229 17.78 -10.96 -12.29
C ARG A 229 17.36 -10.88 -10.82
N PHE A 230 16.27 -10.20 -10.54
CA PHE A 230 15.96 -9.71 -9.19
C PHE A 230 14.87 -10.47 -8.44
N TYR A 231 14.06 -11.25 -9.14
CA TYR A 231 12.89 -11.88 -8.53
C TYR A 231 13.23 -12.83 -7.36
N PRO A 232 14.35 -13.62 -7.39
CA PRO A 232 14.74 -14.43 -6.23
C PRO A 232 15.03 -13.61 -4.97
N ASP A 233 15.73 -12.49 -5.08
CA ASP A 233 16.00 -11.60 -3.95
C ASP A 233 14.72 -10.91 -3.45
N TYR A 234 13.86 -10.51 -4.37
CA TYR A 234 12.53 -9.97 -4.05
C TYR A 234 11.67 -10.99 -3.27
N LEU A 235 11.66 -12.25 -3.68
CA LEU A 235 11.01 -13.32 -2.93
C LEU A 235 11.66 -13.55 -1.56
N GLY A 236 12.98 -13.41 -1.47
CA GLY A 236 13.71 -13.44 -0.21
C GLY A 236 13.28 -12.35 0.76
N CYS A 237 13.12 -11.11 0.27
CA CYS A 237 12.56 -10.01 1.05
C CYS A 237 11.13 -10.32 1.53
N CYS A 238 10.27 -10.86 0.66
CA CYS A 238 8.91 -11.27 1.02
C CYS A 238 8.90 -12.38 2.10
N ASN A 239 9.85 -13.34 2.01
CA ASN A 239 9.97 -14.39 3.01
C ASN A 239 10.47 -13.85 4.37
N ALA A 240 11.34 -12.85 4.37
CA ALA A 240 11.75 -12.17 5.59
C ALA A 240 10.57 -11.42 6.25
N LEU A 241 9.76 -10.73 5.45
CA LEU A 241 8.52 -10.10 5.95
C LEU A 241 7.57 -11.12 6.56
N ASP A 242 7.37 -12.27 5.92
CA ASP A 242 6.53 -13.35 6.42
C ASP A 242 7.01 -13.89 7.77
N ALA A 243 8.31 -14.18 7.90
CA ALA A 243 8.91 -14.63 9.14
C ALA A 243 8.72 -13.59 10.27
N ASN A 244 8.92 -12.33 9.95
CA ASN A 244 8.79 -11.22 10.88
C ASN A 244 7.33 -10.92 11.25
N PHE A 245 6.39 -11.05 10.33
CA PHE A 245 4.97 -11.04 10.67
C PHE A 245 4.63 -12.15 11.70
N GLY A 246 5.17 -13.36 11.47
CA GLY A 246 5.05 -14.46 12.43
C GLY A 246 5.56 -14.10 13.83
N ARG A 247 6.71 -13.42 13.94
CA ARG A 247 7.29 -12.97 15.22
C ARG A 247 6.35 -11.98 15.93
N VAL A 248 5.72 -11.08 15.22
CA VAL A 248 4.71 -10.16 15.79
C VAL A 248 3.51 -10.92 16.35
N LEU A 249 2.97 -11.91 15.58
CA LEU A 249 1.88 -12.76 16.07
C LEU A 249 2.28 -13.53 17.33
N ASP A 250 3.50 -14.08 17.34
CA ASP A 250 4.01 -14.85 18.47
C ASP A 250 4.19 -13.96 19.73
N ALA A 251 4.64 -12.70 19.56
CA ALA A 251 4.72 -11.73 20.66
C ALA A 251 3.33 -11.40 21.26
N LEU A 252 2.32 -11.18 20.40
CA LEU A 252 0.94 -10.97 20.86
C LEU A 252 0.37 -12.17 21.59
N LYS A 253 0.64 -13.40 21.12
CA LYS A 253 0.24 -14.66 21.77
C LYS A 253 0.94 -14.84 23.11
N LYS A 254 2.26 -14.66 23.17
CA LYS A 254 3.06 -14.74 24.40
C LYS A 254 2.57 -13.75 25.46
N LYS A 255 2.18 -12.55 25.06
CA LYS A 255 1.62 -11.53 25.95
C LYS A 255 0.17 -11.81 26.37
N GLY A 256 -0.52 -12.75 25.72
CA GLY A 256 -1.93 -13.10 26.00
C GLY A 256 -2.95 -12.08 25.50
N ILE A 257 -2.58 -11.25 24.51
CA ILE A 257 -3.46 -10.21 23.95
C ILE A 257 -3.85 -10.46 22.48
N TYR A 258 -3.44 -11.58 21.88
CA TYR A 258 -3.67 -11.89 20.46
C TYR A 258 -5.15 -11.83 20.08
N ASP A 259 -6.04 -12.44 20.87
CA ASP A 259 -7.48 -12.46 20.59
C ASP A 259 -8.16 -11.10 20.79
N GLN A 260 -7.52 -10.19 21.53
CA GLN A 260 -7.98 -8.82 21.78
C GLN A 260 -7.33 -7.81 20.85
N THR A 261 -6.62 -8.28 19.82
CA THR A 261 -5.88 -7.43 18.88
C THR A 261 -6.39 -7.65 17.46
N MET A 262 -6.79 -6.56 16.79
CA MET A 262 -6.93 -6.54 15.34
C MET A 262 -5.54 -6.55 14.74
N VAL A 263 -5.30 -7.46 13.80
CA VAL A 263 -4.02 -7.55 13.06
C VAL A 263 -4.30 -7.36 11.58
N ILE A 264 -3.59 -6.43 10.95
CA ILE A 264 -3.68 -6.11 9.54
C ILE A 264 -2.31 -6.32 8.90
N TYR A 265 -2.28 -7.00 7.76
CA TYR A 265 -1.14 -7.07 6.86
C TYR A 265 -1.53 -6.48 5.51
N ALA A 266 -0.75 -5.54 4.97
CA ALA A 266 -0.95 -4.99 3.63
C ALA A 266 0.35 -4.43 3.05
N SER A 267 0.36 -4.17 1.72
CA SER A 267 1.40 -3.38 1.03
C SER A 267 0.80 -2.11 0.45
N ASP A 268 1.63 -1.08 0.21
CA ASP A 268 1.19 0.18 -0.39
C ASP A 268 0.88 0.06 -1.89
N HIS A 269 1.68 -0.71 -2.63
CA HIS A 269 1.52 -1.05 -4.04
C HIS A 269 2.31 -2.31 -4.39
N GLY A 270 2.15 -2.78 -5.62
CA GLY A 270 2.93 -3.90 -6.16
C GLY A 270 4.16 -3.45 -6.97
N CYS A 271 4.56 -4.28 -7.94
CA CYS A 271 5.76 -4.11 -8.73
C CYS A 271 5.59 -4.72 -10.12
N HIS A 272 6.04 -4.01 -11.17
CA HIS A 272 6.06 -4.53 -12.55
C HIS A 272 7.48 -4.82 -13.09
N PHE A 273 8.50 -4.71 -12.27
CA PHE A 273 9.90 -5.04 -12.62
C PHE A 273 10.35 -4.43 -13.95
N ARG A 274 10.00 -3.17 -14.20
CA ARG A 274 10.27 -2.43 -15.45
C ARG A 274 9.69 -3.05 -16.73
N THR A 275 8.75 -3.99 -16.65
CA THR A 275 8.11 -4.58 -17.84
C THR A 275 7.13 -3.64 -18.54
N ARG A 276 6.82 -2.46 -17.97
CA ARG A 276 5.85 -1.48 -18.46
C ARG A 276 6.45 -0.08 -18.63
N MET A 277 7.75 0.01 -18.90
CA MET A 277 8.47 1.30 -19.04
C MET A 277 8.05 2.12 -20.27
N ASP A 278 7.45 1.50 -21.28
CA ASP A 278 6.98 2.17 -22.50
C ASP A 278 5.75 3.08 -22.26
N GLU A 279 5.21 3.06 -21.05
CA GLU A 279 3.98 3.76 -20.66
C GLU A 279 4.19 5.16 -20.09
N VAL A 280 5.44 5.63 -20.02
CA VAL A 280 5.81 6.90 -19.40
C VAL A 280 5.58 8.07 -20.34
N ALA A 281 4.88 9.12 -19.87
CA ALA A 281 4.70 10.36 -20.63
C ALA A 281 5.97 11.23 -20.64
N GLU A 282 6.04 12.23 -21.52
CA GLU A 282 7.14 13.21 -21.54
C GLU A 282 7.26 13.91 -20.16
N GLY A 283 8.47 13.97 -19.62
CA GLY A 283 8.75 14.52 -18.28
C GLY A 283 8.33 13.63 -17.13
N GLY A 284 7.85 12.42 -17.41
CA GLY A 284 7.51 11.43 -16.40
C GLY A 284 8.67 10.51 -16.05
N TYR A 285 8.47 9.76 -14.97
CA TYR A 285 9.41 8.75 -14.48
C TYR A 285 8.66 7.52 -13.95
N ASP A 286 9.09 6.36 -14.35
CA ASP A 286 8.66 5.08 -13.76
C ASP A 286 9.89 4.19 -13.53
N ASP A 287 9.93 3.55 -12.37
CA ASP A 287 10.95 2.57 -12.05
C ASP A 287 10.37 1.15 -11.98
N TYR A 288 9.37 0.93 -11.13
CA TYR A 288 8.79 -0.40 -10.86
C TYR A 288 7.30 -0.38 -10.59
N LYS A 289 6.67 0.79 -10.61
CA LYS A 289 5.30 1.09 -10.18
C LYS A 289 4.76 2.29 -10.97
N ARG A 290 3.80 3.03 -10.49
CA ARG A 290 3.25 4.27 -11.07
C ARG A 290 2.34 4.09 -12.26
N ASN A 291 1.68 2.94 -12.34
CA ASN A 291 0.69 2.66 -13.37
C ASN A 291 -0.51 1.90 -12.79
N SER A 292 -1.50 1.58 -13.62
CA SER A 292 -2.74 0.92 -13.18
C SER A 292 -2.79 -0.58 -13.43
N PHE A 293 -1.72 -1.23 -13.89
CA PHE A 293 -1.71 -2.66 -14.16
C PHE A 293 -1.84 -3.49 -12.88
N GLU A 294 -2.48 -4.67 -12.98
CA GLU A 294 -2.76 -5.54 -11.81
C GLU A 294 -1.51 -5.85 -10.98
N GLY A 295 -0.37 -6.12 -11.64
CA GLY A 295 0.91 -6.35 -10.93
C GLY A 295 1.38 -5.19 -10.05
N THR A 296 0.89 -3.98 -10.34
CA THR A 296 1.23 -2.76 -9.60
C THR A 296 0.17 -2.37 -8.57
N ILE A 297 -1.11 -2.50 -8.92
CA ILE A 297 -2.18 -2.00 -8.04
C ILE A 297 -2.73 -3.05 -7.10
N ARG A 298 -2.64 -4.34 -7.43
CA ARG A 298 -3.12 -5.41 -6.57
C ARG A 298 -2.10 -5.75 -5.50
N VAL A 299 -2.54 -5.70 -4.26
CA VAL A 299 -1.69 -5.85 -3.06
C VAL A 299 -2.22 -6.92 -2.12
N PRO A 300 -1.38 -7.52 -1.27
CA PRO A 300 -1.86 -8.35 -0.18
C PRO A 300 -2.68 -7.53 0.81
N LEU A 301 -3.78 -8.09 1.31
CA LEU A 301 -4.55 -7.53 2.42
C LEU A 301 -5.18 -8.66 3.23
N LEU A 302 -4.66 -8.87 4.43
CA LEU A 302 -5.13 -9.87 5.37
C LEU A 302 -5.55 -9.17 6.67
N ILE A 303 -6.72 -9.49 7.22
CA ILE A 303 -7.22 -8.84 8.43
C ILE A 303 -7.81 -9.90 9.39
N LYS A 304 -7.37 -9.85 10.65
CA LYS A 304 -7.99 -10.55 11.78
C LYS A 304 -8.51 -9.52 12.77
N GLY A 305 -9.69 -9.72 13.30
CA GLY A 305 -10.26 -8.86 14.33
C GLY A 305 -11.79 -9.00 14.42
N ASP A 306 -12.39 -8.19 15.28
CA ASP A 306 -13.84 -8.15 15.38
C ASP A 306 -14.49 -7.68 14.06
N GLY A 307 -15.50 -8.40 13.61
CA GLY A 307 -16.17 -8.14 12.35
C GLY A 307 -15.59 -8.89 11.14
N PHE A 308 -14.53 -9.67 11.34
CA PHE A 308 -13.92 -10.49 10.30
C PHE A 308 -14.04 -11.98 10.60
N ALA A 309 -14.40 -12.77 9.58
CA ALA A 309 -14.50 -14.22 9.72
C ALA A 309 -13.11 -14.86 9.61
N ARG A 310 -12.80 -15.80 10.51
CA ARG A 310 -11.54 -16.56 10.46
C ARG A 310 -11.50 -17.49 9.27
N GLY A 311 -10.36 -17.57 8.61
CA GLY A 311 -10.11 -18.46 7.48
C GLY A 311 -10.98 -18.17 6.25
N LYS A 312 -11.55 -16.97 6.15
CA LYS A 312 -12.39 -16.57 5.03
C LYS A 312 -11.53 -15.96 3.92
N ARG A 313 -11.78 -16.42 2.69
CA ARG A 313 -11.36 -15.69 1.50
C ARG A 313 -12.51 -14.82 1.02
N GLU A 314 -12.27 -13.52 0.91
CA GLU A 314 -13.22 -12.53 0.42
C GLU A 314 -12.85 -12.12 -1.01
N GLU A 315 -13.74 -12.40 -1.96
CA GLU A 315 -13.54 -12.11 -3.39
C GLU A 315 -14.05 -10.72 -3.81
N LYS A 316 -14.58 -9.94 -2.85
CA LYS A 316 -15.00 -8.58 -3.13
C LYS A 316 -13.81 -7.69 -3.47
N LEU A 317 -14.00 -6.85 -4.48
CA LEU A 317 -13.05 -5.80 -4.80
C LEU A 317 -13.08 -4.72 -3.71
N VAL A 318 -11.94 -4.48 -3.09
CA VAL A 318 -11.77 -3.50 -2.00
C VAL A 318 -10.58 -2.57 -2.29
N SER A 319 -10.58 -1.42 -1.65
CA SER A 319 -9.54 -0.41 -1.77
C SER A 319 -8.69 -0.32 -0.50
N LEU A 320 -7.41 0.00 -0.63
CA LEU A 320 -6.60 0.38 0.54
C LEU A 320 -7.13 1.65 1.24
N LEU A 321 -7.90 2.48 0.55
CA LEU A 321 -8.61 3.61 1.16
C LEU A 321 -9.58 3.16 2.27
N ASP A 322 -10.04 1.91 2.22
CA ASP A 322 -10.97 1.33 3.19
C ASP A 322 -10.28 0.92 4.50
N VAL A 323 -8.94 0.74 4.49
CA VAL A 323 -8.18 0.30 5.68
C VAL A 323 -8.23 1.31 6.82
N PRO A 324 -7.96 2.61 6.65
CA PRO A 324 -8.10 3.57 7.74
C PRO A 324 -9.54 3.67 8.26
N ALA A 325 -10.56 3.57 7.39
CA ALA A 325 -11.96 3.52 7.82
C ALA A 325 -12.26 2.27 8.68
N THR A 326 -11.68 1.12 8.30
CA THR A 326 -11.77 -0.14 9.05
C THR A 326 -11.17 -0.02 10.44
N ILE A 327 -10.01 0.61 10.57
CA ILE A 327 -9.32 0.87 11.85
C ILE A 327 -10.15 1.79 12.73
N LEU A 328 -10.67 2.90 12.18
CA LEU A 328 -11.53 3.82 12.93
C LEU A 328 -12.82 3.16 13.40
N SER A 329 -13.47 2.36 12.55
CA SER A 329 -14.65 1.59 12.91
C SER A 329 -14.38 0.61 14.05
N ALA A 330 -13.24 -0.12 14.01
CA ALA A 330 -12.80 -1.00 15.09
C ALA A 330 -12.54 -0.25 16.41
N ALA A 331 -12.12 1.01 16.33
CA ALA A 331 -11.97 1.89 17.49
C ALA A 331 -13.31 2.49 17.99
N GLY A 332 -14.43 2.18 17.34
CA GLY A 332 -15.76 2.70 17.67
C GLY A 332 -15.98 4.13 17.22
N LEU A 333 -15.26 4.58 16.19
CA LEU A 333 -15.40 5.90 15.57
C LEU A 333 -16.16 5.77 14.24
N ASP A 334 -16.90 6.80 13.86
CA ASP A 334 -17.52 6.89 12.53
C ASP A 334 -16.55 7.55 11.55
N PRO A 335 -15.98 6.80 10.57
CA PRO A 335 -15.02 7.33 9.62
C PRO A 335 -15.56 8.50 8.79
N LYS A 336 -16.83 8.40 8.38
CA LYS A 336 -17.48 9.40 7.54
C LYS A 336 -17.61 10.76 8.26
N SER A 337 -17.98 10.76 9.53
CA SER A 337 -18.04 11.99 10.34
C SER A 337 -16.69 12.65 10.54
N LEU A 338 -15.62 11.86 10.43
CA LEU A 338 -14.22 12.31 10.52
C LEU A 338 -13.64 12.76 9.17
N GLY A 339 -14.38 12.57 8.06
CA GLY A 339 -13.96 12.97 6.72
C GLY A 339 -13.10 11.93 5.99
N PHE A 340 -13.08 10.67 6.47
CA PHE A 340 -12.46 9.55 5.78
C PHE A 340 -13.39 9.00 4.71
N LEU A 341 -12.89 8.82 3.49
CA LEU A 341 -13.72 8.47 2.33
C LEU A 341 -13.94 6.97 2.14
N GLY A 342 -13.05 6.15 2.70
CA GLY A 342 -13.16 4.68 2.64
C GLY A 342 -14.35 4.16 3.43
N ARG A 343 -14.75 2.92 3.13
CA ARG A 343 -15.78 2.17 3.86
C ARG A 343 -15.15 1.13 4.76
N PRO A 344 -15.65 0.90 5.97
CA PRO A 344 -15.14 -0.16 6.83
C PRO A 344 -15.25 -1.53 6.16
N LEU A 345 -14.14 -2.27 6.07
CA LEU A 345 -14.11 -3.61 5.46
C LEU A 345 -14.92 -4.66 6.23
N GLN A 346 -15.32 -4.38 7.47
CA GLN A 346 -16.32 -5.15 8.19
C GLN A 346 -17.66 -5.22 7.45
N GLU A 347 -17.91 -4.27 6.54
CA GLU A 347 -19.13 -4.16 5.73
C GLU A 347 -18.97 -4.75 4.31
N ALA A 348 -17.79 -5.28 3.95
CA ALA A 348 -17.52 -5.76 2.58
C ALA A 348 -18.48 -6.87 2.10
N GLY A 349 -19.06 -7.64 3.02
CA GLY A 349 -20.11 -8.63 2.72
C GLY A 349 -21.51 -8.06 2.51
N SER A 350 -21.70 -6.74 2.65
CA SER A 350 -23.01 -6.09 2.45
C SER A 350 -23.43 -6.15 0.97
N PRO A 351 -24.73 -6.33 0.66
CA PRO A 351 -25.25 -6.20 -0.70
C PRO A 351 -25.00 -4.85 -1.36
N ASP A 352 -24.85 -3.80 -0.55
CA ASP A 352 -24.59 -2.43 -1.00
C ASP A 352 -23.10 -2.14 -1.21
N TRP A 353 -22.22 -3.15 -1.09
CA TRP A 353 -20.80 -2.97 -1.33
C TRP A 353 -20.54 -2.70 -2.81
N GLU A 354 -20.10 -1.48 -3.12
CA GLU A 354 -19.78 -1.10 -4.50
C GLU A 354 -18.37 -1.59 -4.88
N GLU A 355 -18.30 -2.54 -5.79
CA GLU A 355 -17.05 -3.08 -6.31
C GLU A 355 -16.46 -2.17 -7.40
N ALA A 356 -15.84 -1.08 -6.95
CA ALA A 356 -15.18 -0.12 -7.82
C ALA A 356 -14.08 0.62 -7.05
N VAL A 357 -12.85 0.59 -7.56
CA VAL A 357 -11.72 1.34 -7.04
C VAL A 357 -11.37 2.44 -8.04
N TYR A 358 -11.36 3.69 -7.56
CA TYR A 358 -10.85 4.84 -8.29
C TYR A 358 -9.35 4.96 -8.02
N ILE A 359 -8.56 5.13 -9.08
CA ILE A 359 -7.10 5.13 -9.01
C ILE A 359 -6.59 6.44 -9.60
N GLN A 360 -5.72 7.10 -8.87
CA GLN A 360 -4.96 8.26 -9.34
C GLN A 360 -3.56 7.79 -9.75
N ILE A 361 -3.06 8.30 -10.88
CA ILE A 361 -1.75 7.97 -11.42
C ILE A 361 -0.98 9.28 -11.58
N SER A 362 0.25 9.27 -11.09
CA SER A 362 1.18 10.40 -11.11
C SER A 362 2.60 9.92 -11.40
N GLU A 363 3.53 10.81 -11.54
CA GLU A 363 4.96 10.61 -11.78
C GLU A 363 5.28 9.99 -13.15
N SER A 364 4.58 8.95 -13.61
CA SER A 364 4.74 8.37 -14.95
C SER A 364 3.91 9.11 -16.00
N PHE A 365 2.64 9.34 -15.70
CA PHE A 365 1.72 10.16 -16.49
C PHE A 365 0.60 10.70 -15.57
N VAL A 366 -0.05 11.77 -16.01
CA VAL A 366 -1.23 12.28 -15.32
C VAL A 366 -2.43 11.48 -15.77
N GLY A 367 -2.91 10.59 -14.92
CA GLY A 367 -3.99 9.66 -15.27
C GLY A 367 -4.95 9.35 -14.14
N ARG A 368 -6.09 8.77 -14.57
CA ARG A 368 -7.13 8.24 -13.67
C ARG A 368 -7.58 6.89 -14.17
N ALA A 369 -7.90 6.00 -13.26
CA ALA A 369 -8.46 4.70 -13.63
C ALA A 369 -9.64 4.32 -12.76
N LEU A 370 -10.52 3.53 -13.35
CA LEU A 370 -11.59 2.81 -12.69
C LEU A 370 -11.31 1.31 -12.79
N ARG A 371 -11.11 0.64 -11.67
CA ARG A 371 -11.07 -0.81 -11.59
C ARG A 371 -12.40 -1.29 -11.02
N THR A 372 -13.17 -2.06 -11.81
CA THR A 372 -14.36 -2.80 -11.38
C THR A 372 -14.01 -4.28 -11.24
N HIS A 373 -14.91 -5.13 -10.78
CA HIS A 373 -14.62 -6.57 -10.67
C HIS A 373 -14.18 -7.20 -12.00
N ARG A 374 -14.71 -6.73 -13.13
CA ARG A 374 -14.39 -7.28 -14.47
C ARG A 374 -13.57 -6.35 -15.34
N TYR A 375 -13.78 -5.04 -15.28
CA TYR A 375 -13.18 -4.11 -16.23
C TYR A 375 -12.22 -3.16 -15.56
N LYS A 376 -11.18 -2.79 -16.31
CA LYS A 376 -10.30 -1.66 -16.00
C LYS A 376 -10.40 -0.64 -17.11
N TYR A 377 -10.74 0.59 -16.77
CA TYR A 377 -10.87 1.71 -17.68
C TYR A 377 -9.94 2.84 -17.25
N VAL A 378 -9.04 3.25 -18.13
CA VAL A 378 -7.96 4.20 -17.84
C VAL A 378 -8.05 5.39 -18.76
N VAL A 379 -7.93 6.58 -18.18
CA VAL A 379 -7.85 7.85 -18.90
C VAL A 379 -6.58 8.60 -18.50
N TRP A 380 -6.03 9.38 -19.42
CA TRP A 380 -4.80 10.15 -19.21
C TRP A 380 -4.83 11.49 -19.95
N ASP A 381 -3.98 12.41 -19.54
CA ASP A 381 -3.71 13.64 -20.29
C ASP A 381 -2.24 13.63 -20.76
N PRO A 382 -1.97 13.38 -22.04
CA PRO A 382 -0.61 13.34 -22.57
C PRO A 382 0.08 14.71 -22.61
N GLY A 383 -0.68 15.81 -22.48
CA GLY A 383 -0.17 17.18 -22.48
C GLY A 383 0.27 17.70 -21.11
N LYS A 384 0.07 16.89 -20.05
CA LYS A 384 0.40 17.26 -18.68
C LYS A 384 1.71 16.64 -18.22
N ASN A 385 2.54 17.46 -17.52
CA ASN A 385 3.75 16.96 -16.90
C ASN A 385 3.39 16.25 -15.57
N PRO A 386 3.60 14.93 -15.44
CA PRO A 386 3.16 14.17 -14.29
C PRO A 386 3.98 14.43 -13.02
N TRP A 387 5.11 15.15 -13.14
CA TRP A 387 5.92 15.54 -12.00
C TRP A 387 5.43 16.83 -11.34
N THR A 388 4.84 17.75 -12.11
CA THR A 388 4.42 19.07 -11.63
C THR A 388 2.91 19.27 -11.54
N GLU A 389 2.13 18.37 -12.18
CA GLU A 389 0.67 18.51 -12.26
C GLU A 389 -0.05 17.29 -11.67
N SER A 390 -0.94 17.54 -10.72
CA SER A 390 -1.68 16.50 -10.00
C SER A 390 -2.90 15.96 -10.76
N GLY A 391 -3.37 16.66 -11.80
CA GLY A 391 -4.57 16.32 -12.53
C GLY A 391 -4.80 17.20 -13.75
N SER A 392 -5.92 16.94 -14.45
CA SER A 392 -6.36 17.69 -15.62
C SER A 392 -7.86 17.93 -15.59
N SER A 393 -8.33 18.96 -16.31
CA SER A 393 -9.75 19.20 -16.55
C SER A 393 -10.31 18.38 -17.73
N VAL A 394 -9.43 17.82 -18.57
CA VAL A 394 -9.80 16.99 -19.72
C VAL A 394 -8.81 15.84 -19.82
N TYR A 395 -9.33 14.63 -19.79
CA TYR A 395 -8.54 13.42 -20.04
C TYR A 395 -8.98 12.78 -21.35
N ARG A 396 -8.09 11.95 -21.93
CA ARG A 396 -8.38 11.08 -23.08
C ARG A 396 -8.39 9.64 -22.62
N GLU A 397 -9.20 8.81 -23.24
CA GLU A 397 -9.15 7.38 -23.00
C GLU A 397 -7.79 6.81 -23.38
N LYS A 398 -7.23 5.95 -22.53
CA LYS A 398 -5.94 5.29 -22.73
C LYS A 398 -6.09 3.78 -22.89
N TYR A 399 -6.75 3.13 -21.91
CA TYR A 399 -6.95 1.68 -21.91
C TYR A 399 -8.36 1.29 -21.48
N LEU A 400 -8.80 0.17 -22.02
CA LEU A 400 -9.95 -0.59 -21.54
C LEU A 400 -9.62 -2.09 -21.60
N PHE A 401 -9.58 -2.75 -20.45
CA PHE A 401 -9.32 -4.19 -20.35
C PHE A 401 -10.53 -4.93 -19.79
N ASP A 402 -10.81 -6.14 -20.33
CA ASP A 402 -11.72 -7.11 -19.75
C ASP A 402 -10.90 -8.13 -18.95
N LEU A 403 -10.73 -7.89 -17.65
CA LEU A 403 -9.85 -8.66 -16.77
C LEU A 403 -10.31 -10.13 -16.57
N GLU A 404 -11.56 -10.46 -16.89
CA GLU A 404 -12.06 -11.83 -16.88
C GLU A 404 -11.52 -12.63 -18.08
N LYS A 405 -11.39 -11.98 -19.24
CA LYS A 405 -10.89 -12.59 -20.48
C LYS A 405 -9.40 -12.37 -20.69
N ASP A 406 -8.89 -11.25 -20.20
CA ASP A 406 -7.52 -10.82 -20.35
C ASP A 406 -6.95 -10.33 -18.99
N PRO A 407 -6.70 -11.25 -18.06
CA PRO A 407 -6.18 -10.91 -16.73
C PRO A 407 -4.73 -10.38 -16.76
N LEU A 408 -4.05 -10.47 -17.91
CA LEU A 408 -2.69 -9.98 -18.10
C LEU A 408 -2.63 -8.60 -18.77
N GLU A 409 -3.79 -8.02 -19.12
CA GLU A 409 -3.92 -6.70 -19.68
C GLU A 409 -3.08 -6.47 -20.95
N LYS A 410 -3.16 -7.44 -21.87
CA LYS A 410 -2.42 -7.44 -23.15
C LYS A 410 -3.24 -6.87 -24.32
N ASN A 411 -4.57 -6.88 -24.20
CA ASN A 411 -5.49 -6.54 -25.28
C ASN A 411 -6.30 -5.30 -24.91
N ASN A 412 -5.83 -4.13 -25.35
CA ASN A 412 -6.57 -2.89 -25.18
C ASN A 412 -7.82 -2.89 -26.08
N LEU A 413 -8.99 -3.03 -25.50
CA LEU A 413 -10.25 -3.08 -26.25
C LEU A 413 -10.53 -1.81 -27.05
N LEU A 414 -9.97 -0.65 -26.64
CA LEU A 414 -10.15 0.62 -27.36
C LEU A 414 -9.50 0.63 -28.76
N GLU A 415 -8.56 -0.29 -29.03
CA GLU A 415 -7.94 -0.45 -30.34
C GLU A 415 -8.83 -1.17 -31.35
N GLY A 416 -9.91 -1.80 -30.87
CA GLY A 416 -10.89 -2.52 -31.67
C GLY A 416 -12.27 -1.88 -31.65
N THR A 417 -13.29 -2.70 -31.90
CA THR A 417 -14.69 -2.29 -31.77
C THR A 417 -15.16 -2.57 -30.34
N VAL A 418 -15.43 -1.54 -29.58
CA VAL A 418 -15.97 -1.62 -28.22
C VAL A 418 -17.47 -1.36 -28.26
N ASP A 419 -18.23 -2.11 -27.45
CA ASP A 419 -19.63 -1.80 -27.20
C ASP A 419 -19.76 -0.38 -26.61
N GLY A 420 -20.45 0.50 -27.34
CA GLY A 420 -20.63 1.92 -26.96
C GLY A 420 -21.35 2.08 -25.62
N GLU A 421 -22.26 1.18 -25.28
CA GLU A 421 -22.98 1.20 -24.00
C GLU A 421 -22.06 0.84 -22.81
N LEU A 422 -21.21 -0.18 -22.99
CA LEU A 422 -20.18 -0.53 -21.99
C LEU A 422 -19.22 0.65 -21.74
N ARG A 423 -18.72 1.26 -22.80
CA ARG A 423 -17.79 2.38 -22.74
C ARG A 423 -18.41 3.58 -22.02
N ARG A 424 -19.65 3.94 -22.39
CA ARG A 424 -20.43 5.02 -21.74
C ARG A 424 -20.60 4.75 -20.24
N ARG A 425 -21.03 3.55 -19.86
CA ARG A 425 -21.26 3.14 -18.47
C ARG A 425 -19.99 3.22 -17.62
N LEU A 426 -18.85 2.77 -18.15
CA LEU A 426 -17.57 2.81 -17.42
C LEU A 426 -17.09 4.26 -17.24
N ARG A 427 -17.25 5.11 -18.28
CA ARG A 427 -16.95 6.55 -18.21
C ARG A 427 -17.81 7.25 -17.15
N GLU A 428 -19.11 7.03 -17.14
CA GLU A 428 -20.02 7.60 -16.15
C GLU A 428 -19.65 7.17 -14.72
N LYS A 429 -19.29 5.88 -14.55
CA LYS A 429 -18.84 5.36 -13.25
C LYS A 429 -17.51 5.96 -12.81
N LEU A 430 -16.56 6.14 -13.73
CA LEU A 430 -15.29 6.82 -13.45
C LEU A 430 -15.55 8.27 -12.97
N LEU A 431 -16.38 9.03 -13.71
CA LEU A 431 -16.70 10.42 -13.36
C LEU A 431 -17.42 10.54 -12.03
N LYS A 432 -18.33 9.61 -11.72
CA LYS A 432 -18.96 9.55 -10.40
C LYS A 432 -17.93 9.35 -9.29
N LYS A 433 -17.00 8.40 -9.46
CA LYS A 433 -15.96 8.13 -8.47
C LYS A 433 -14.97 9.28 -8.34
N ALA A 434 -14.64 9.96 -9.43
CA ALA A 434 -13.84 11.17 -9.43
C ALA A 434 -14.52 12.29 -8.60
N ALA A 435 -15.82 12.49 -8.78
CA ALA A 435 -16.58 13.48 -7.99
C ALA A 435 -16.58 13.14 -6.48
N GLU A 436 -16.66 11.87 -6.10
CA GLU A 436 -16.53 11.41 -4.71
C GLU A 436 -15.12 11.72 -4.15
N ALA A 437 -14.08 11.69 -5.02
CA ALA A 437 -12.70 12.07 -4.71
C ALA A 437 -12.45 13.60 -4.80
N GLY A 438 -13.49 14.41 -5.04
CA GLY A 438 -13.38 15.85 -5.16
C GLY A 438 -12.83 16.36 -6.50
N GLU A 439 -12.83 15.51 -7.54
CA GLU A 439 -12.33 15.85 -8.86
C GLU A 439 -13.46 15.99 -9.88
N GLN A 440 -13.31 16.94 -10.82
CA GLN A 440 -14.25 17.15 -11.93
C GLN A 440 -13.46 17.33 -13.21
N PHE A 441 -13.74 16.50 -14.22
CA PHE A 441 -13.10 16.55 -15.53
C PHE A 441 -13.99 15.98 -16.63
N ALA A 442 -13.67 16.29 -17.87
CA ALA A 442 -14.25 15.66 -19.05
C ALA A 442 -13.36 14.51 -19.56
N VAL A 443 -13.95 13.59 -20.31
CA VAL A 443 -13.23 12.50 -20.95
C VAL A 443 -13.52 12.55 -22.46
N GLU A 444 -12.47 12.76 -23.25
CA GLU A 444 -12.48 12.63 -24.70
C GLU A 444 -12.27 11.18 -25.13
N ASP A 445 -12.78 10.85 -26.31
CA ASP A 445 -12.67 9.53 -26.89
C ASP A 445 -11.23 9.15 -27.22
N TYR A 446 -10.97 7.85 -27.27
CA TYR A 446 -9.68 7.30 -27.71
C TYR A 446 -9.40 7.69 -29.18
N TYR A 447 -8.22 8.25 -29.41
CA TYR A 447 -7.68 8.47 -30.74
C TYR A 447 -6.46 7.57 -30.94
N ARG A 448 -6.48 6.74 -31.99
CA ARG A 448 -5.25 6.07 -32.44
C ARG A 448 -4.25 7.15 -32.86
N GLN A 449 -3.09 7.17 -32.25
CA GLN A 449 -1.94 7.94 -32.71
C GLN A 449 -1.32 7.29 -33.92
#